data_e9352d85680945338f63d5d364b217ee
#
_entry.id   e9352d85680945338f63d5d364b217ee
#
_cell.length_a   1.000
_cell.length_b   1.000
_cell.length_c   1.000
_cell.angle_alpha   90.00
_cell.angle_beta   90.00
_cell.angle_gamma   90.00
#
_symmetry.space_group_name_H-M   'P 1'
#
loop_
_entity.id
_entity.type
_entity.pdbx_description
1 polymer ?
#
loop_
_entity_poly.entity_id
_entity_poly.type
_entity_poly.pdbx_seq_one_letter_code
_entity_poly.pdbx_strand_id
1 'polypeptide(L)'
;MKKALLAVLCSGLLLSQTASAKNIVIGAPMAAFADKWQTYLQESVRDFDAKHNDVEIKLTDANGDPARQLNDVENFIDQKVDALLVVPTDPQIVKRIGRLAKKANIPLIVVNRKPNDEDMQYVTSYVGSDEIEAGRIQGDYIVNALNGKSAESLILMGILGLDATAKRSEGVKEVFARTGNVKVVSEQEGKWERDRGLTITENVLAANKKINVIASNNDEMAIGAVLASRKLGIKDEDIIIVGVDATPDALEYLGSGLDATVFQSAQGQGYAGAEIAYKIAKGEAVEKYNWVPFELVTPDMKEKYRAKYK
;
A
#
# COMPACT_ATOMS: atom_id res chain seq x y z
N MET A 1 -41.22 5.39 -81.49
CA MET A 1 -40.77 4.30 -80.60
C MET A 1 -39.62 4.87 -79.76
N LYS A 2 -39.89 5.31 -78.52
CA LYS A 2 -38.90 5.85 -77.62
C LYS A 2 -38.88 4.91 -76.37
N LYS A 3 -37.77 4.21 -76.15
CA LYS A 3 -37.54 3.36 -74.96
C LYS A 3 -37.02 4.25 -73.82
N ALA A 4 -37.77 4.36 -72.72
CA ALA A 4 -37.37 5.01 -71.54
C ALA A 4 -36.57 3.99 -70.65
N LEU A 5 -35.35 4.35 -70.32
CA LEU A 5 -34.50 3.59 -69.39
C LEU A 5 -34.76 4.10 -67.97
N LEU A 6 -35.31 3.26 -67.12
CA LEU A 6 -35.50 3.55 -65.69
C LEU A 6 -34.22 3.15 -64.93
N ALA A 7 -33.47 4.13 -64.44
CA ALA A 7 -32.33 3.90 -63.56
C ALA A 7 -32.83 3.89 -62.11
N VAL A 8 -32.73 2.70 -61.46
CA VAL A 8 -33.02 2.54 -60.02
C VAL A 8 -31.72 2.85 -59.26
N LEU A 9 -31.71 4.01 -58.58
CA LEU A 9 -30.68 4.34 -57.61
C LEU A 9 -30.95 3.56 -56.29
N CYS A 10 -30.20 2.51 -56.04
CA CYS A 10 -30.12 1.90 -54.72
C CYS A 10 -29.20 2.76 -53.80
N SER A 11 -29.80 3.63 -53.01
CA SER A 11 -29.11 4.36 -51.94
C SER A 11 -28.90 3.39 -50.77
N GLY A 12 -27.72 2.76 -50.71
CA GLY A 12 -27.30 1.97 -49.55
C GLY A 12 -27.10 2.91 -48.33
N LEU A 13 -28.02 2.92 -47.38
CA LEU A 13 -27.79 3.46 -46.03
C LEU A 13 -26.77 2.56 -45.35
N LEU A 14 -25.52 2.98 -45.28
CA LEU A 14 -24.53 2.48 -44.33
C LEU A 14 -24.96 2.92 -42.93
N LEU A 15 -25.71 2.08 -42.23
CA LEU A 15 -25.90 2.19 -40.80
C LEU A 15 -24.52 1.98 -40.13
N SER A 16 -23.85 3.07 -39.86
CA SER A 16 -22.70 3.05 -38.92
C SER A 16 -23.26 2.65 -37.57
N GLN A 17 -23.16 1.36 -37.22
CA GLN A 17 -23.30 0.94 -35.85
C GLN A 17 -22.14 1.57 -35.08
N THR A 18 -22.40 2.69 -34.41
CA THR A 18 -21.54 3.13 -33.31
C THR A 18 -21.64 2.02 -32.24
N ALA A 19 -20.68 1.11 -32.26
CA ALA A 19 -20.49 0.25 -31.14
C ALA A 19 -20.30 1.17 -29.93
N SER A 20 -21.30 1.24 -29.02
CA SER A 20 -21.13 1.85 -27.72
C SER A 20 -20.02 1.06 -27.06
N ALA A 21 -18.87 1.69 -26.85
CA ALA A 21 -17.80 1.07 -26.11
C ALA A 21 -18.40 0.63 -24.76
N LYS A 22 -18.36 -0.68 -24.46
CA LYS A 22 -18.82 -1.20 -23.19
C LYS A 22 -17.97 -0.53 -22.12
N ASN A 23 -18.57 0.17 -21.17
CA ASN A 23 -17.83 0.70 -20.04
C ASN A 23 -17.22 -0.44 -19.25
N ILE A 24 -15.92 -0.39 -19.05
CA ILE A 24 -15.19 -1.34 -18.23
C ILE A 24 -15.61 -1.13 -16.76
N VAL A 25 -15.91 -2.20 -16.04
CA VAL A 25 -16.26 -2.14 -14.63
C VAL A 25 -15.21 -2.93 -13.83
N ILE A 26 -14.56 -2.27 -12.88
CA ILE A 26 -13.57 -2.88 -11.99
C ILE A 26 -14.15 -2.90 -10.57
N GLY A 27 -14.21 -4.08 -9.96
CA GLY A 27 -14.56 -4.24 -8.55
C GLY A 27 -13.31 -4.09 -7.67
N ALA A 28 -13.34 -3.19 -6.71
CA ALA A 28 -12.18 -2.86 -5.89
C ALA A 28 -12.47 -3.02 -4.38
N PRO A 29 -12.50 -4.27 -3.84
CA PRO A 29 -12.67 -4.52 -2.42
C PRO A 29 -11.38 -4.21 -1.65
N MET A 30 -11.40 -3.10 -0.90
CA MET A 30 -10.28 -2.60 -0.11
C MET A 30 -10.28 -3.15 1.31
N ALA A 31 -9.09 -3.32 1.92
CA ALA A 31 -8.95 -3.90 3.25
C ALA A 31 -9.62 -3.04 4.34
N ALA A 32 -9.34 -1.74 4.37
CA ALA A 32 -9.92 -0.81 5.34
C ALA A 32 -9.82 0.64 4.83
N PHE A 33 -10.95 1.36 4.82
CA PHE A 33 -10.95 2.78 4.44
C PHE A 33 -10.32 3.68 5.51
N ALA A 34 -10.38 3.26 6.77
CA ALA A 34 -9.86 4.04 7.90
C ALA A 34 -8.33 3.97 8.06
N ASP A 35 -7.64 3.07 7.36
CA ASP A 35 -6.18 3.01 7.36
C ASP A 35 -5.62 4.26 6.65
N LYS A 36 -4.81 5.04 7.38
CA LYS A 36 -4.34 6.35 6.92
C LYS A 36 -3.57 6.29 5.60
N TRP A 37 -2.67 5.34 5.45
CA TRP A 37 -1.91 5.20 4.21
C TRP A 37 -2.79 4.71 3.06
N GLN A 38 -3.70 3.75 3.33
CA GLN A 38 -4.63 3.25 2.32
C GLN A 38 -5.62 4.32 1.83
N THR A 39 -5.90 5.36 2.62
CA THR A 39 -6.73 6.50 2.16
C THR A 39 -6.12 7.14 0.90
N TYR A 40 -4.80 7.39 0.90
CA TYR A 40 -4.12 7.97 -0.27
C TYR A 40 -4.06 7.01 -1.47
N LEU A 41 -3.97 5.71 -1.22
CA LEU A 41 -4.07 4.70 -2.28
C LEU A 41 -5.46 4.73 -2.92
N GLN A 42 -6.52 4.76 -2.11
CA GLN A 42 -7.90 4.82 -2.59
C GLN A 42 -8.18 6.12 -3.35
N GLU A 43 -7.69 7.26 -2.87
CA GLU A 43 -7.79 8.55 -3.58
C GLU A 43 -7.18 8.44 -4.98
N SER A 44 -6.00 7.82 -5.09
CA SER A 44 -5.34 7.62 -6.37
C SER A 44 -6.10 6.69 -7.33
N VAL A 45 -6.76 5.65 -6.80
CA VAL A 45 -7.67 4.80 -7.60
C VAL A 45 -8.87 5.60 -8.10
N ARG A 46 -9.46 6.47 -7.24
CA ARG A 46 -10.57 7.36 -7.65
C ARG A 46 -10.13 8.40 -8.68
N ASP A 47 -8.90 8.91 -8.55
CA ASP A 47 -8.32 9.85 -9.51
C ASP A 47 -8.13 9.20 -10.87
N PHE A 48 -7.74 7.91 -10.92
CA PHE A 48 -7.68 7.17 -12.17
C PHE A 48 -9.06 7.05 -12.81
N ASP A 49 -10.07 6.64 -12.03
CA ASP A 49 -11.47 6.52 -12.46
C ASP A 49 -12.00 7.85 -13.05
N ALA A 50 -11.78 8.96 -12.31
CA ALA A 50 -12.23 10.30 -12.73
C ALA A 50 -11.57 10.81 -14.03
N LYS A 51 -10.37 10.32 -14.36
CA LYS A 51 -9.62 10.71 -15.57
C LYS A 51 -9.95 9.87 -16.82
N HIS A 52 -10.68 8.76 -16.66
CA HIS A 52 -10.99 7.81 -17.73
C HIS A 52 -12.49 7.60 -17.87
N ASN A 53 -13.08 8.09 -18.95
CA ASN A 53 -14.53 8.09 -19.16
C ASN A 53 -15.12 6.73 -19.61
N ASP A 54 -14.27 5.74 -19.86
CA ASP A 54 -14.62 4.40 -20.35
C ASP A 54 -14.45 3.29 -19.31
N VAL A 55 -14.16 3.66 -18.05
CA VAL A 55 -14.07 2.76 -16.89
C VAL A 55 -14.89 3.29 -15.73
N GLU A 56 -15.37 2.38 -14.90
CA GLU A 56 -16.00 2.63 -13.60
C GLU A 56 -15.31 1.75 -12.56
N ILE A 57 -14.71 2.33 -11.51
CA ILE A 57 -14.05 1.57 -10.43
C ILE A 57 -14.88 1.66 -9.15
N LYS A 58 -15.46 0.53 -8.73
CA LYS A 58 -16.35 0.43 -7.56
C LYS A 58 -15.56 -0.01 -6.34
N LEU A 59 -15.25 0.92 -5.43
CA LEU A 59 -14.56 0.60 -4.19
C LEU A 59 -15.56 0.17 -3.11
N THR A 60 -15.21 -0.89 -2.35
CA THR A 60 -15.91 -1.30 -1.13
C THR A 60 -14.94 -1.38 0.04
N ASP A 61 -15.45 -1.20 1.25
CA ASP A 61 -14.69 -1.23 2.50
C ASP A 61 -14.96 -2.54 3.25
N ALA A 62 -13.95 -3.39 3.33
CA ALA A 62 -14.04 -4.60 4.14
C ALA A 62 -13.95 -4.32 5.66
N ASN A 63 -13.52 -3.10 6.05
CA ASN A 63 -13.34 -2.71 7.46
C ASN A 63 -12.48 -3.71 8.27
N GLY A 64 -11.44 -4.25 7.65
CA GLY A 64 -10.55 -5.23 8.26
C GLY A 64 -11.14 -6.66 8.39
N ASP A 65 -12.37 -6.90 7.92
CA ASP A 65 -13.05 -8.18 8.04
C ASP A 65 -12.88 -9.03 6.76
N PRO A 66 -12.15 -10.17 6.82
CA PRO A 66 -11.98 -11.06 5.68
C PRO A 66 -13.29 -11.66 5.13
N ALA A 67 -14.28 -11.91 5.99
CA ALA A 67 -15.55 -12.46 5.54
C ALA A 67 -16.36 -11.43 4.74
N ARG A 68 -16.33 -10.17 5.20
CA ARG A 68 -16.94 -9.05 4.47
C ARG A 68 -16.26 -8.85 3.12
N GLN A 69 -14.91 -8.90 3.07
CA GLN A 69 -14.19 -8.77 1.81
C GLN A 69 -14.55 -9.89 0.81
N LEU A 70 -14.73 -11.13 1.29
CA LEU A 70 -15.18 -12.23 0.43
C LEU A 70 -16.57 -12.01 -0.13
N ASN A 71 -17.50 -11.53 0.70
CA ASN A 71 -18.86 -11.19 0.24
C ASN A 71 -18.82 -10.09 -0.82
N ASP A 72 -17.97 -9.08 -0.66
CA ASP A 72 -17.78 -8.03 -1.66
C ASP A 72 -17.25 -8.60 -2.99
N VAL A 73 -16.28 -9.52 -2.92
CA VAL A 73 -15.77 -10.22 -4.12
C VAL A 73 -16.85 -11.03 -4.80
N GLU A 74 -17.65 -11.82 -4.05
CA GLU A 74 -18.75 -12.62 -4.60
C GLU A 74 -19.80 -11.71 -5.28
N ASN A 75 -20.14 -10.57 -4.66
CA ASN A 75 -21.04 -9.57 -5.24
C ASN A 75 -20.49 -8.98 -6.55
N PHE A 76 -19.20 -8.68 -6.64
CA PHE A 76 -18.58 -8.19 -7.87
C PHE A 76 -18.54 -9.27 -8.95
N ILE A 77 -18.32 -10.53 -8.59
CA ILE A 77 -18.40 -11.66 -9.52
C ILE A 77 -19.82 -11.80 -10.09
N ASP A 78 -20.85 -11.70 -9.26
CA ASP A 78 -22.25 -11.77 -9.69
C ASP A 78 -22.62 -10.58 -10.61
N GLN A 79 -22.04 -9.40 -10.37
CA GLN A 79 -22.14 -8.23 -11.26
C GLN A 79 -21.36 -8.38 -12.56
N LYS A 80 -20.54 -9.43 -12.71
CA LYS A 80 -19.69 -9.72 -13.88
C LYS A 80 -18.75 -8.57 -14.21
N VAL A 81 -18.04 -8.05 -13.19
CA VAL A 81 -17.01 -7.05 -13.39
C VAL A 81 -15.90 -7.57 -14.32
N ASP A 82 -15.23 -6.65 -15.02
CA ASP A 82 -14.20 -7.02 -16.00
C ASP A 82 -12.84 -7.33 -15.34
N ALA A 83 -12.61 -6.84 -14.11
CA ALA A 83 -11.45 -7.16 -13.28
C ALA A 83 -11.73 -6.95 -11.78
N LEU A 84 -10.94 -7.61 -10.92
CA LEU A 84 -10.90 -7.37 -9.47
C LEU A 84 -9.58 -6.73 -9.10
N LEU A 85 -9.63 -5.58 -8.41
CA LEU A 85 -8.49 -4.85 -7.86
C LEU A 85 -8.55 -4.90 -6.33
N VAL A 86 -7.74 -5.75 -5.70
CA VAL A 86 -7.90 -6.09 -4.28
C VAL A 86 -6.71 -5.64 -3.46
N VAL A 87 -6.98 -4.90 -2.37
CA VAL A 87 -6.06 -4.80 -1.24
C VAL A 87 -6.53 -5.79 -0.18
N PRO A 88 -5.85 -6.95 0.02
CA PRO A 88 -6.37 -7.98 0.90
C PRO A 88 -6.42 -7.55 2.36
N THR A 89 -7.46 -7.94 3.10
CA THR A 89 -7.50 -7.80 4.57
C THR A 89 -6.43 -8.67 5.22
N ASP A 90 -6.26 -9.88 4.70
CA ASP A 90 -5.30 -10.90 5.11
C ASP A 90 -4.72 -11.57 3.85
N PRO A 91 -3.40 -11.79 3.74
CA PRO A 91 -2.79 -12.50 2.62
C PRO A 91 -3.39 -13.89 2.36
N GLN A 92 -3.83 -14.60 3.39
CA GLN A 92 -4.39 -15.96 3.28
C GLN A 92 -5.73 -16.00 2.54
N ILE A 93 -6.51 -14.91 2.54
CA ILE A 93 -7.80 -14.84 1.83
C ILE A 93 -7.61 -14.85 0.31
N VAL A 94 -6.43 -14.44 -0.18
CA VAL A 94 -6.14 -14.32 -1.63
C VAL A 94 -6.31 -15.65 -2.35
N LYS A 95 -5.97 -16.75 -1.71
CA LYS A 95 -6.23 -18.10 -2.26
C LYS A 95 -7.71 -18.34 -2.56
N ARG A 96 -8.59 -17.95 -1.63
CA ARG A 96 -10.04 -18.11 -1.79
C ARG A 96 -10.58 -17.15 -2.85
N ILE A 97 -10.20 -15.88 -2.76
CA ILE A 97 -10.56 -14.85 -3.75
C ILE A 97 -10.14 -15.31 -5.16
N GLY A 98 -8.88 -15.73 -5.31
CA GLY A 98 -8.35 -16.12 -6.60
C GLY A 98 -9.00 -17.37 -7.20
N ARG A 99 -9.44 -18.33 -6.37
CA ARG A 99 -10.23 -19.48 -6.85
C ARG A 99 -11.61 -19.04 -7.37
N LEU A 100 -12.27 -18.14 -6.67
CA LEU A 100 -13.56 -17.58 -7.09
C LEU A 100 -13.41 -16.78 -8.40
N ALA A 101 -12.44 -15.88 -8.47
CA ALA A 101 -12.14 -15.09 -9.65
C ALA A 101 -11.80 -15.98 -10.87
N LYS A 102 -10.94 -17.00 -10.67
CA LYS A 102 -10.56 -17.95 -11.73
C LYS A 102 -11.77 -18.74 -12.25
N LYS A 103 -12.67 -19.19 -11.37
CA LYS A 103 -13.90 -19.90 -11.76
C LYS A 103 -14.83 -19.01 -12.58
N ALA A 104 -14.86 -17.72 -12.28
CA ALA A 104 -15.65 -16.71 -12.99
C ALA A 104 -14.95 -16.16 -14.26
N ASN A 105 -13.71 -16.56 -14.54
CA ASN A 105 -12.84 -15.98 -15.58
C ASN A 105 -12.63 -14.47 -15.43
N ILE A 106 -12.55 -13.97 -14.19
CA ILE A 106 -12.28 -12.57 -13.89
C ILE A 106 -10.81 -12.45 -13.43
N PRO A 107 -10.01 -11.59 -14.07
CA PRO A 107 -8.62 -11.37 -13.64
C PRO A 107 -8.54 -10.73 -12.25
N LEU A 108 -7.57 -11.16 -11.45
CA LEU A 108 -7.32 -10.69 -10.10
C LEU A 108 -6.02 -9.89 -10.05
N ILE A 109 -6.12 -8.63 -9.72
CA ILE A 109 -4.99 -7.75 -9.42
C ILE A 109 -4.93 -7.56 -7.90
N VAL A 110 -3.77 -7.81 -7.31
CA VAL A 110 -3.54 -7.59 -5.88
C VAL A 110 -2.59 -6.41 -5.70
N VAL A 111 -2.94 -5.50 -4.79
CA VAL A 111 -2.16 -4.29 -4.51
C VAL A 111 -1.74 -4.27 -3.05
N ASN A 112 -0.53 -3.78 -2.79
CA ASN A 112 0.09 -3.53 -1.50
C ASN A 112 0.38 -4.80 -0.68
N ARG A 113 -0.64 -5.49 -0.18
CA ARG A 113 -0.49 -6.66 0.70
C ARG A 113 -0.21 -7.92 -0.11
N LYS A 114 1.07 -8.25 -0.27
CA LYS A 114 1.51 -9.41 -1.04
C LYS A 114 1.00 -10.71 -0.41
N PRO A 115 0.36 -11.61 -1.18
CA PRO A 115 0.03 -12.95 -0.70
C PRO A 115 1.28 -13.82 -0.62
N ASN A 116 1.15 -14.98 0.02
CA ASN A 116 2.20 -16.00 0.02
C ASN A 116 2.58 -16.39 -1.42
N ASP A 117 3.84 -16.75 -1.64
CA ASP A 117 4.35 -17.05 -2.98
C ASP A 117 3.57 -18.18 -3.70
N GLU A 118 3.12 -19.20 -2.96
CA GLU A 118 2.25 -20.28 -3.50
C GLU A 118 0.87 -19.78 -3.97
N ASP A 119 0.34 -18.71 -3.38
CA ASP A 119 -0.95 -18.15 -3.73
C ASP A 119 -0.87 -17.14 -4.89
N MET A 120 0.35 -16.71 -5.25
CA MET A 120 0.59 -15.89 -6.44
C MET A 120 0.15 -16.55 -7.75
N GLN A 121 -0.01 -17.88 -7.80
CA GLN A 121 -0.57 -18.58 -8.96
C GLN A 121 -2.02 -18.17 -9.29
N TYR A 122 -2.74 -17.59 -8.33
CA TYR A 122 -4.13 -17.13 -8.51
C TYR A 122 -4.21 -15.63 -8.87
N VAL A 123 -3.13 -14.90 -8.73
CA VAL A 123 -3.06 -13.46 -9.00
C VAL A 123 -2.63 -13.25 -10.44
N THR A 124 -3.33 -12.41 -11.18
CA THR A 124 -2.95 -12.04 -12.55
C THR A 124 -1.75 -11.10 -12.54
N SER A 125 -1.82 -10.05 -11.72
CA SER A 125 -0.75 -9.08 -11.53
C SER A 125 -0.71 -8.58 -10.09
N TYR A 126 0.47 -8.33 -9.58
CA TYR A 126 0.72 -7.72 -8.26
C TYR A 126 1.38 -6.37 -8.41
N VAL A 127 0.91 -5.39 -7.64
CA VAL A 127 1.50 -4.06 -7.51
C VAL A 127 1.85 -3.80 -6.05
N GLY A 128 3.09 -3.49 -5.75
CA GLY A 128 3.51 -3.23 -4.37
C GLY A 128 4.98 -2.86 -4.29
N SER A 129 5.53 -2.90 -3.09
CA SER A 129 6.92 -2.58 -2.83
C SER A 129 7.65 -3.78 -2.23
N ASP A 130 8.98 -3.82 -2.31
CA ASP A 130 9.78 -4.84 -1.65
C ASP A 130 9.98 -4.47 -0.18
N GLU A 131 9.18 -5.05 0.68
CA GLU A 131 9.04 -4.66 2.09
C GLU A 131 10.33 -4.82 2.91
N ILE A 132 11.22 -5.73 2.53
CA ILE A 132 12.51 -5.90 3.22
C ILE A 132 13.43 -4.69 3.00
N GLU A 133 13.34 -4.05 1.82
CA GLU A 133 14.14 -2.85 1.52
C GLU A 133 13.73 -1.66 2.40
N ALA A 134 12.44 -1.51 2.74
CA ALA A 134 12.03 -0.48 3.68
C ALA A 134 12.73 -0.65 5.04
N GLY A 135 12.77 -1.88 5.55
CA GLY A 135 13.48 -2.18 6.79
C GLY A 135 14.99 -1.95 6.70
N ARG A 136 15.61 -2.31 5.58
CA ARG A 136 17.04 -2.05 5.35
C ARG A 136 17.35 -0.56 5.31
N ILE A 137 16.55 0.21 4.59
CA ILE A 137 16.68 1.68 4.53
C ILE A 137 16.56 2.30 5.93
N GLN A 138 15.57 1.87 6.73
CA GLN A 138 15.44 2.29 8.13
C GLN A 138 16.69 1.95 8.95
N GLY A 139 17.11 0.69 8.89
CA GLY A 139 18.27 0.20 9.63
C GLY A 139 19.55 0.94 9.27
N ASP A 140 19.81 1.14 7.99
CA ASP A 140 20.99 1.86 7.50
C ASP A 140 20.98 3.33 7.96
N TYR A 141 19.83 4.01 7.93
CA TYR A 141 19.72 5.37 8.48
C TYR A 141 20.05 5.39 9.98
N ILE A 142 19.44 4.50 10.77
CA ILE A 142 19.66 4.42 12.23
C ILE A 142 21.12 4.20 12.55
N VAL A 143 21.76 3.23 11.90
CA VAL A 143 23.18 2.89 12.16
C VAL A 143 24.10 4.06 11.78
N ASN A 144 23.84 4.74 10.68
CA ASN A 144 24.58 5.93 10.27
C ASN A 144 24.40 7.07 11.27
N ALA A 145 23.19 7.33 11.76
CA ALA A 145 22.90 8.37 12.76
C ALA A 145 23.57 8.08 14.11
N LEU A 146 23.68 6.81 14.51
CA LEU A 146 24.37 6.40 15.72
C LEU A 146 25.88 6.63 15.66
N ASN A 147 26.47 6.73 14.47
CA ASN A 147 27.89 6.98 14.24
C ASN A 147 28.81 6.09 15.12
N GLY A 148 28.55 4.78 15.13
CA GLY A 148 29.31 3.76 15.86
C GLY A 148 28.95 3.62 17.34
N LYS A 149 28.05 4.44 17.89
CA LYS A 149 27.56 4.27 19.27
C LYS A 149 26.67 3.04 19.38
N SER A 150 26.72 2.38 20.55
CA SER A 150 25.81 1.28 20.85
C SER A 150 24.43 1.79 21.24
N ALA A 151 23.39 1.02 20.88
CA ALA A 151 22.00 1.36 21.17
C ALA A 151 21.16 0.13 21.55
N GLU A 152 20.08 0.37 22.31
CA GLU A 152 19.00 -0.59 22.52
C GLU A 152 17.76 -0.11 21.72
N SER A 153 17.13 -1.02 20.99
CA SER A 153 16.03 -0.70 20.07
C SER A 153 14.72 -1.37 20.45
N LEU A 154 13.63 -0.62 20.30
CA LEU A 154 12.26 -1.11 20.16
C LEU A 154 11.89 -1.18 18.68
N ILE A 155 11.29 -2.29 18.23
CA ILE A 155 10.62 -2.38 16.95
C ILE A 155 9.10 -2.31 17.18
N LEU A 156 8.43 -1.30 16.60
CA LEU A 156 6.98 -1.21 16.56
C LEU A 156 6.50 -1.92 15.29
N MET A 157 5.85 -3.06 15.48
CA MET A 157 5.40 -3.92 14.39
C MET A 157 3.98 -3.58 13.94
N GLY A 158 3.71 -3.73 12.67
CA GLY A 158 2.37 -3.67 12.10
C GLY A 158 1.48 -4.86 12.55
N ILE A 159 0.45 -5.18 11.77
CA ILE A 159 -0.41 -6.35 11.99
C ILE A 159 0.40 -7.62 11.71
N LEU A 160 0.45 -8.53 12.68
CA LEU A 160 1.11 -9.82 12.52
C LEU A 160 0.46 -10.66 11.40
N GLY A 161 1.28 -11.39 10.66
CA GLY A 161 0.83 -12.19 9.52
C GLY A 161 0.90 -11.45 8.17
N LEU A 162 1.06 -10.12 8.16
CA LEU A 162 1.32 -9.35 6.94
C LEU A 162 2.80 -9.42 6.54
N ASP A 163 3.07 -9.54 5.24
CA ASP A 163 4.43 -9.53 4.67
C ASP A 163 5.19 -8.25 5.06
N ALA A 164 4.54 -7.09 4.97
CA ALA A 164 5.11 -5.81 5.38
C ALA A 164 5.63 -5.81 6.83
N THR A 165 4.85 -6.36 7.78
CA THR A 165 5.24 -6.45 9.19
C THR A 165 6.48 -7.32 9.37
N ALA A 166 6.49 -8.50 8.75
CA ALA A 166 7.59 -9.45 8.87
C ALA A 166 8.85 -8.91 8.19
N LYS A 167 8.74 -8.44 6.94
CA LYS A 167 9.87 -8.05 6.12
C LYS A 167 10.50 -6.73 6.53
N ARG A 168 9.72 -5.71 6.90
CA ARG A 168 10.28 -4.46 7.46
C ARG A 168 11.06 -4.73 8.73
N SER A 169 10.50 -5.54 9.65
CA SER A 169 11.21 -5.93 10.88
C SER A 169 12.46 -6.78 10.61
N GLU A 170 12.39 -7.71 9.64
CA GLU A 170 13.53 -8.52 9.19
C GLU A 170 14.66 -7.64 8.63
N GLY A 171 14.35 -6.71 7.72
CA GLY A 171 15.32 -5.81 7.11
C GLY A 171 16.05 -4.93 8.12
N VAL A 172 15.34 -4.37 9.10
CA VAL A 172 15.96 -3.63 10.22
C VAL A 172 16.92 -4.54 11.01
N LYS A 173 16.48 -5.75 11.37
CA LYS A 173 17.30 -6.72 12.14
C LYS A 173 18.52 -7.21 11.35
N GLU A 174 18.41 -7.38 10.03
CA GLU A 174 19.57 -7.72 9.18
C GLU A 174 20.66 -6.65 9.27
N VAL A 175 20.28 -5.37 9.18
CA VAL A 175 21.24 -4.26 9.27
C VAL A 175 21.86 -4.19 10.65
N PHE A 176 21.07 -4.29 11.72
CA PHE A 176 21.57 -4.27 13.10
C PHE A 176 22.51 -5.44 13.38
N ALA A 177 22.20 -6.65 12.88
CA ALA A 177 23.07 -7.80 13.01
C ALA A 177 24.41 -7.63 12.27
N ARG A 178 24.39 -7.01 11.08
CA ARG A 178 25.60 -6.76 10.28
C ARG A 178 26.56 -5.79 10.98
N THR A 179 26.04 -4.79 11.68
CA THR A 179 26.85 -3.77 12.34
C THR A 179 27.20 -4.10 13.80
N GLY A 180 26.34 -4.89 14.48
CA GLY A 180 26.56 -5.41 15.83
C GLY A 180 26.47 -4.37 16.95
N ASN A 181 26.16 -3.11 16.65
CA ASN A 181 26.10 -2.04 17.65
C ASN A 181 24.66 -1.70 18.12
N VAL A 182 23.61 -2.30 17.53
CA VAL A 182 22.23 -2.11 17.96
C VAL A 182 21.63 -3.42 18.40
N LYS A 183 21.10 -3.45 19.64
CA LYS A 183 20.43 -4.61 20.21
C LYS A 183 18.91 -4.40 20.20
N VAL A 184 18.16 -5.23 19.50
CA VAL A 184 16.71 -5.28 19.62
C VAL A 184 16.35 -5.90 20.98
N VAL A 185 15.71 -5.12 21.85
CA VAL A 185 15.32 -5.55 23.20
C VAL A 185 13.80 -5.71 23.34
N SER A 186 13.02 -5.17 22.42
CA SER A 186 11.57 -5.33 22.38
C SER A 186 11.06 -5.27 20.94
N GLU A 187 10.09 -6.15 20.64
CA GLU A 187 9.29 -6.13 19.41
C GLU A 187 7.83 -6.20 19.85
N GLN A 188 6.99 -5.21 19.45
CA GLN A 188 5.60 -5.09 19.91
C GLN A 188 4.65 -4.78 18.76
N GLU A 189 3.51 -5.49 18.71
CA GLU A 189 2.48 -5.27 17.69
C GLU A 189 1.65 -4.03 18.00
N GLY A 190 1.79 -2.99 17.19
CA GLY A 190 1.01 -1.75 17.26
C GLY A 190 -0.08 -1.63 16.17
N LYS A 191 -0.21 -2.61 15.29
CA LYS A 191 -1.31 -2.77 14.30
C LYS A 191 -1.52 -1.57 13.37
N TRP A 192 -0.46 -0.84 13.06
CA TRP A 192 -0.44 0.39 12.25
C TRP A 192 -1.10 1.60 12.92
N GLU A 193 -1.51 1.49 14.21
CA GLU A 193 -2.30 2.49 14.92
C GLU A 193 -1.42 3.42 15.76
N ARG A 194 -1.64 4.75 15.68
CA ARG A 194 -0.91 5.78 16.42
C ARG A 194 -1.03 5.60 17.93
N ASP A 195 -2.25 5.38 18.43
CA ASP A 195 -2.52 5.25 19.86
C ASP A 195 -1.88 4.00 20.47
N ARG A 196 -1.76 2.93 19.67
CA ARG A 196 -1.03 1.73 20.08
C ARG A 196 0.47 1.99 20.12
N GLY A 197 1.02 2.65 19.09
CA GLY A 197 2.42 3.08 19.07
C GLY A 197 2.78 3.93 20.30
N LEU A 198 1.90 4.89 20.67
CA LEU A 198 2.03 5.71 21.86
C LEU A 198 2.04 4.84 23.13
N THR A 199 1.01 4.03 23.32
CA THR A 199 0.85 3.20 24.55
C THR A 199 2.00 2.21 24.72
N ILE A 200 2.41 1.53 23.64
CA ILE A 200 3.54 0.58 23.68
C ILE A 200 4.82 1.30 24.05
N THR A 201 5.09 2.44 23.40
CA THR A 201 6.32 3.21 23.64
C THR A 201 6.38 3.72 25.06
N GLU A 202 5.30 4.28 25.63
CA GLU A 202 5.24 4.70 27.04
C GLU A 202 5.61 3.55 27.98
N ASN A 203 4.98 2.40 27.80
CA ASN A 203 5.20 1.24 28.67
C ASN A 203 6.63 0.70 28.56
N VAL A 204 7.15 0.58 27.35
CA VAL A 204 8.48 0.00 27.10
C VAL A 204 9.58 0.93 27.58
N LEU A 205 9.49 2.25 27.32
CA LEU A 205 10.46 3.24 27.79
C LEU A 205 10.42 3.44 29.30
N ALA A 206 9.25 3.33 29.93
CA ALA A 206 9.14 3.35 31.40
C ALA A 206 9.82 2.13 32.05
N ALA A 207 9.72 0.96 31.40
CA ALA A 207 10.34 -0.27 31.88
C ALA A 207 11.84 -0.36 31.59
N ASN A 208 12.31 0.19 30.46
CA ASN A 208 13.72 0.18 30.05
C ASN A 208 14.15 1.54 29.50
N LYS A 209 14.75 2.36 30.36
CA LYS A 209 15.25 3.71 30.02
C LYS A 209 16.51 3.73 29.14
N LYS A 210 17.06 2.58 28.77
CA LYS A 210 18.25 2.50 27.89
C LYS A 210 17.87 2.49 26.41
N ILE A 211 16.59 2.25 26.10
CA ILE A 211 16.14 2.29 24.73
C ILE A 211 16.25 3.72 24.20
N ASN A 212 17.03 3.86 23.16
CA ASN A 212 17.30 5.13 22.48
C ASN A 212 17.13 5.02 20.96
N VAL A 213 16.56 3.92 20.46
CA VAL A 213 16.20 3.72 19.05
C VAL A 213 14.80 3.11 18.97
N ILE A 214 13.96 3.66 18.11
CA ILE A 214 12.66 3.11 17.75
C ILE A 214 12.57 2.98 16.22
N ALA A 215 12.53 1.74 15.73
CA ALA A 215 12.23 1.43 14.35
C ALA A 215 10.75 1.06 14.24
N SER A 216 9.97 1.89 13.59
CA SER A 216 8.53 1.67 13.44
C SER A 216 8.20 1.18 12.04
N ASN A 217 7.39 0.13 11.93
CA ASN A 217 6.99 -0.41 10.63
C ASN A 217 6.10 0.56 9.83
N ASN A 218 5.50 1.58 10.48
CA ASN A 218 4.84 2.69 9.78
C ASN A 218 4.93 4.01 10.54
N ASP A 219 4.51 5.09 9.89
CA ASP A 219 4.56 6.45 10.43
C ASP A 219 3.55 6.69 11.55
N GLU A 220 2.35 6.13 11.48
CA GLU A 220 1.35 6.34 12.52
C GLU A 220 1.86 5.87 13.89
N MET A 221 2.43 4.68 13.95
CA MET A 221 3.05 4.18 15.18
C MET A 221 4.29 5.00 15.57
N ALA A 222 5.09 5.46 14.59
CA ALA A 222 6.25 6.34 14.85
C ALA A 222 5.84 7.68 15.46
N ILE A 223 4.77 8.30 14.95
CA ILE A 223 4.19 9.52 15.56
C ILE A 223 3.74 9.23 16.98
N GLY A 224 3.10 8.09 17.23
CA GLY A 224 2.76 7.63 18.56
C GLY A 224 3.98 7.56 19.48
N ALA A 225 5.10 7.04 18.97
CA ALA A 225 6.36 6.97 19.72
C ALA A 225 6.94 8.36 20.02
N VAL A 226 6.89 9.31 19.07
CA VAL A 226 7.30 10.70 19.29
C VAL A 226 6.47 11.34 20.42
N LEU A 227 5.15 11.15 20.39
CA LEU A 227 4.26 11.70 21.41
C LEU A 227 4.53 11.10 22.80
N ALA A 228 4.80 9.78 22.87
CA ALA A 228 5.17 9.08 24.10
C ALA A 228 6.48 9.59 24.67
N SER A 229 7.51 9.73 23.84
CA SER A 229 8.83 10.25 24.25
C SER A 229 8.72 11.64 24.85
N ARG A 230 7.99 12.54 24.21
CA ARG A 230 7.73 13.90 24.71
C ARG A 230 6.97 13.90 26.05
N LYS A 231 5.96 13.06 26.18
CA LYS A 231 5.20 12.91 27.45
C LYS A 231 6.08 12.41 28.59
N LEU A 232 7.08 11.57 28.30
CA LEU A 232 8.06 11.07 29.27
C LEU A 232 9.22 12.06 29.52
N GLY A 233 9.25 13.22 28.85
CA GLY A 233 10.30 14.21 28.97
C GLY A 233 11.63 13.82 28.32
N ILE A 234 11.61 12.85 27.40
CA ILE A 234 12.77 12.45 26.59
C ILE A 234 12.92 13.50 25.48
N LYS A 235 14.12 14.04 25.34
CA LYS A 235 14.39 15.02 24.29
C LYS A 235 14.59 14.37 22.94
N ASP A 236 14.26 15.08 21.88
CA ASP A 236 14.37 14.57 20.50
C ASP A 236 15.81 14.12 20.17
N GLU A 237 16.85 14.79 20.74
CA GLU A 237 18.25 14.41 20.53
C GLU A 237 18.71 13.14 21.28
N ASP A 238 17.93 12.65 22.25
CA ASP A 238 18.28 11.50 23.09
C ASP A 238 17.73 10.18 22.54
N ILE A 239 16.88 10.22 21.51
CA ILE A 239 16.23 9.06 20.93
C ILE A 239 16.10 9.21 19.40
N ILE A 240 16.40 8.15 18.65
CA ILE A 240 16.23 8.09 17.20
C ILE A 240 14.93 7.36 16.88
N ILE A 241 14.01 8.00 16.18
CA ILE A 241 12.73 7.42 15.76
C ILE A 241 12.62 7.47 14.24
N VAL A 242 12.42 6.31 13.60
CA VAL A 242 12.30 6.21 12.14
C VAL A 242 11.01 5.47 11.78
N GLY A 243 10.24 6.04 10.85
CA GLY A 243 8.99 5.49 10.34
C GLY A 243 9.09 4.91 8.93
N VAL A 244 7.94 4.55 8.37
CA VAL A 244 7.74 4.19 6.95
C VAL A 244 6.40 4.77 6.53
N ASP A 245 6.29 5.27 5.34
CA ASP A 245 5.19 5.78 4.54
C ASP A 245 5.44 7.19 4.01
N ALA A 246 6.07 8.06 4.78
CA ALA A 246 6.22 9.52 4.57
C ALA A 246 4.86 10.20 4.33
N THR A 247 3.85 9.86 5.15
CA THR A 247 2.53 10.47 5.10
C THR A 247 2.59 11.96 5.40
N PRO A 248 1.62 12.79 4.94
CA PRO A 248 1.58 14.21 5.28
C PRO A 248 1.68 14.48 6.78
N ASP A 249 1.00 13.67 7.61
CA ASP A 249 1.07 13.79 9.07
C ASP A 249 2.50 13.56 9.57
N ALA A 250 3.19 12.52 9.11
CA ALA A 250 4.57 12.21 9.51
C ALA A 250 5.55 13.30 9.07
N LEU A 251 5.35 13.85 7.87
CA LEU A 251 6.16 14.96 7.39
C LEU A 251 6.10 16.19 8.32
N GLU A 252 5.00 16.40 9.08
CA GLU A 252 4.97 17.47 10.10
C GLU A 252 5.93 17.20 11.27
N TYR A 253 6.11 15.94 11.65
CA TYR A 253 7.04 15.54 12.73
C TYR A 253 8.48 15.39 12.27
N LEU A 254 8.73 15.33 10.97
CA LEU A 254 10.06 15.10 10.39
C LEU A 254 11.00 16.28 10.74
N GLY A 255 12.10 15.95 11.43
CA GLY A 255 13.01 16.92 12.03
C GLY A 255 12.50 17.55 13.35
N SER A 256 11.37 17.03 13.85
CA SER A 256 10.82 17.38 15.17
C SER A 256 10.32 16.08 15.82
N GLY A 257 11.24 15.29 16.36
CA GLY A 257 11.01 14.02 17.02
C GLY A 257 10.95 12.80 16.11
N LEU A 258 10.65 12.95 14.82
CA LEU A 258 10.81 11.91 13.81
C LEU A 258 12.08 12.24 13.00
N ASP A 259 13.10 11.37 13.07
CA ASP A 259 14.40 11.60 12.45
C ASP A 259 14.40 11.36 10.95
N ALA A 260 13.72 10.30 10.52
CA ALA A 260 13.53 9.95 9.12
C ALA A 260 12.27 9.10 8.93
N THR A 261 11.83 8.99 7.69
CA THR A 261 10.82 8.03 7.27
C THR A 261 11.21 7.44 5.92
N VAL A 262 10.61 6.31 5.56
CA VAL A 262 10.82 5.67 4.26
C VAL A 262 9.55 5.83 3.44
N PHE A 263 9.60 6.63 2.38
CA PHE A 263 8.45 6.89 1.52
C PHE A 263 7.97 5.62 0.82
N GLN A 264 6.71 5.25 1.06
CA GLN A 264 5.95 4.28 0.31
C GLN A 264 4.89 5.01 -0.53
N SER A 265 5.00 4.96 -1.85
CA SER A 265 4.09 5.70 -2.72
C SER A 265 2.70 5.05 -2.79
N ALA A 266 1.78 5.50 -1.93
CA ALA A 266 0.38 5.08 -1.96
C ALA A 266 -0.28 5.46 -3.29
N GLN A 267 -0.03 6.68 -3.76
CA GLN A 267 -0.52 7.16 -5.05
C GLN A 267 0.03 6.33 -6.21
N GLY A 268 1.33 6.01 -6.17
CA GLY A 268 1.97 5.17 -7.20
C GLY A 268 1.38 3.77 -7.24
N GLN A 269 1.16 3.14 -6.08
CA GLN A 269 0.56 1.80 -6.02
C GLN A 269 -0.91 1.81 -6.44
N GLY A 270 -1.71 2.79 -5.99
CA GLY A 270 -3.12 2.91 -6.33
C GLY A 270 -3.33 3.16 -7.83
N TYR A 271 -2.59 4.13 -8.39
CA TYR A 271 -2.68 4.44 -9.81
C TYR A 271 -2.23 3.27 -10.70
N ALA A 272 -1.08 2.68 -10.41
CA ALA A 272 -0.59 1.53 -11.16
C ALA A 272 -1.53 0.32 -11.07
N GLY A 273 -2.13 0.07 -9.89
CA GLY A 273 -3.12 -0.99 -9.72
C GLY A 273 -4.35 -0.79 -10.60
N ALA A 274 -4.90 0.44 -10.60
CA ALA A 274 -6.04 0.81 -11.43
C ALA A 274 -5.71 0.73 -12.94
N GLU A 275 -4.55 1.26 -13.34
CA GLU A 275 -4.08 1.21 -14.74
C GLU A 275 -3.90 -0.23 -15.24
N ILE A 276 -3.32 -1.11 -14.41
CA ILE A 276 -3.11 -2.51 -14.75
C ILE A 276 -4.46 -3.24 -14.87
N ALA A 277 -5.39 -3.01 -13.94
CA ALA A 277 -6.73 -3.58 -14.01
C ALA A 277 -7.45 -3.14 -15.29
N TYR A 278 -7.35 -1.87 -15.64
CA TYR A 278 -7.90 -1.31 -16.87
C TYR A 278 -7.27 -1.91 -18.14
N LYS A 279 -5.93 -2.03 -18.21
CA LYS A 279 -5.23 -2.67 -19.33
C LYS A 279 -5.66 -4.12 -19.52
N ILE A 280 -5.73 -4.90 -18.43
CA ILE A 280 -6.18 -6.29 -18.47
C ILE A 280 -7.62 -6.39 -18.97
N ALA A 281 -8.53 -5.54 -18.51
CA ALA A 281 -9.91 -5.51 -18.96
C ALA A 281 -10.04 -5.18 -20.47
N LYS A 282 -9.06 -4.49 -21.05
CA LYS A 282 -8.93 -4.23 -22.48
C LYS A 282 -8.26 -5.37 -23.26
N GLY A 283 -7.81 -6.43 -22.59
CA GLY A 283 -7.11 -7.55 -23.19
C GLY A 283 -5.62 -7.28 -23.46
N GLU A 284 -5.04 -6.26 -22.85
CA GLU A 284 -3.62 -5.94 -22.97
C GLU A 284 -2.78 -6.83 -22.05
N ALA A 285 -1.56 -7.14 -22.46
CA ALA A 285 -0.60 -7.88 -21.63
C ALA A 285 0.00 -6.98 -20.54
N VAL A 286 0.19 -7.54 -19.35
CA VAL A 286 0.80 -6.86 -18.22
C VAL A 286 1.85 -7.73 -17.55
N GLU A 287 2.77 -7.11 -16.82
CA GLU A 287 3.75 -7.82 -16.01
C GLU A 287 3.11 -8.47 -14.78
N LYS A 288 3.69 -9.59 -14.34
CA LYS A 288 3.26 -10.31 -13.13
C LYS A 288 3.51 -9.53 -11.86
N TYR A 289 4.65 -8.83 -11.78
CA TYR A 289 5.07 -8.03 -10.64
C TYR A 289 5.40 -6.61 -11.09
N ASN A 290 4.82 -5.64 -10.41
CA ASN A 290 5.02 -4.21 -10.66
C ASN A 290 5.50 -3.57 -9.37
N TRP A 291 6.81 -3.37 -9.27
CA TRP A 291 7.44 -2.89 -8.06
C TRP A 291 7.47 -1.36 -8.03
N VAL A 292 6.96 -0.78 -6.94
CA VAL A 292 7.04 0.64 -6.62
C VAL A 292 8.14 0.81 -5.57
N PRO A 293 9.24 1.53 -5.86
CA PRO A 293 10.39 1.58 -4.98
C PRO A 293 10.09 2.35 -3.69
N PHE A 294 10.81 1.99 -2.62
CA PHE A 294 10.92 2.79 -1.42
C PHE A 294 12.00 3.86 -1.57
N GLU A 295 11.85 5.01 -0.88
CA GLU A 295 12.81 6.11 -0.90
C GLU A 295 13.03 6.62 0.54
N LEU A 296 14.29 6.80 0.98
CA LEU A 296 14.57 7.46 2.27
C LEU A 296 14.14 8.92 2.21
N VAL A 297 13.51 9.41 3.29
CA VAL A 297 13.10 10.80 3.44
C VAL A 297 13.65 11.36 4.76
N THR A 298 14.53 12.33 4.62
CA THR A 298 15.16 13.08 5.71
C THR A 298 14.57 14.48 5.83
N PRO A 299 14.79 15.21 6.94
CA PRO A 299 14.19 16.52 7.16
C PRO A 299 14.39 17.55 6.05
N ASP A 300 15.53 17.54 5.38
CA ASP A 300 15.84 18.39 4.23
C ASP A 300 15.01 18.09 2.98
N MET A 301 14.43 16.88 2.89
CA MET A 301 13.56 16.47 1.79
C MET A 301 12.06 16.72 2.05
N LYS A 302 11.68 17.18 3.23
CA LYS A 302 10.29 17.35 3.69
C LYS A 302 9.39 18.01 2.64
N GLU A 303 9.78 19.14 2.09
CA GLU A 303 8.94 19.89 1.14
C GLU A 303 8.79 19.18 -0.21
N LYS A 304 9.82 18.45 -0.67
CA LYS A 304 9.75 17.64 -1.88
C LYS A 304 8.66 16.57 -1.76
N TYR A 305 8.59 15.89 -0.60
CA TYR A 305 7.61 14.81 -0.40
C TYR A 305 6.22 15.36 -0.05
N ARG A 306 6.11 16.48 0.67
CA ARG A 306 4.83 17.17 0.88
C ARG A 306 4.17 17.54 -0.45
N ALA A 307 4.94 17.93 -1.46
CA ALA A 307 4.41 18.26 -2.78
C ALA A 307 3.79 17.07 -3.54
N LYS A 308 4.14 15.81 -3.17
CA LYS A 308 3.55 14.61 -3.78
C LYS A 308 2.09 14.38 -3.35
N TYR A 309 1.61 15.07 -2.30
CA TYR A 309 0.25 14.96 -1.74
C TYR A 309 -0.65 16.16 -2.09
N LYS A 310 -0.20 17.05 -2.96
CA LYS A 310 -0.96 18.18 -3.52
C LYS A 310 -1.48 17.80 -4.91
#